data_407fa754540d7da773ed941243a1ca0d
#
_entry.id   407fa754540d7da773ed941243a1ca0d
#
_cell.length_a   1.000
_cell.length_b   1.000
_cell.length_c   1.000
_cell.angle_alpha   90.00
_cell.angle_beta   90.00
_cell.angle_gamma   90.00
#
_symmetry.space_group_name_H-M   'P 1'
#
loop_
_entity.id
_entity.type
_entity.pdbx_description
1 polymer ?
#
loop_
_entity_poly.entity_id
_entity_poly.type
_entity_poly.pdbx_seq_one_letter_code
_entity_poly.pdbx_strand_id
1 'polypeptide(L)'
;ADPGDKWDDYALWNFYAFDSLARFYKGFALVCTILVVLMSLDYRSILSRFTDDQESENGTGEYFALPVFACAGMMWMASAKDLAGAFVALELVTITFYILVAFLRRNVGSLEAGVKYLILGALSTGFLVYGIAWIYGTTGTMSLSNLPSAISHLPSTTPLLFGIALVLIA
;
A
#
# COMPACT_ATOMS: atom_id res chain seq x y z
N ALA A 1 -23.68 -18.74 17.32
CA ALA A 1 -22.33 -19.02 16.83
C ALA A 1 -22.06 -18.05 15.68
N ASP A 2 -21.06 -17.19 15.85
CA ASP A 2 -20.64 -16.22 14.85
C ASP A 2 -20.03 -17.00 13.65
N PRO A 3 -20.41 -16.71 12.38
CA PRO A 3 -19.84 -17.40 11.22
C PRO A 3 -18.31 -17.23 11.08
N GLY A 4 -17.70 -16.35 11.87
CA GLY A 4 -16.25 -16.13 11.92
C GLY A 4 -15.43 -17.31 12.42
N ASP A 5 -15.97 -18.10 13.33
CA ASP A 5 -15.23 -19.17 14.04
C ASP A 5 -14.77 -20.35 13.16
N LYS A 6 -15.32 -20.50 11.95
CA LYS A 6 -14.97 -21.63 11.06
C LYS A 6 -13.84 -21.35 10.08
N TRP A 7 -13.42 -20.09 9.95
CA TRP A 7 -12.43 -19.69 8.95
C TRP A 7 -11.04 -19.45 9.56
N ASP A 8 -10.93 -19.44 10.90
CA ASP A 8 -9.68 -19.20 11.62
C ASP A 8 -8.67 -20.35 11.49
N ASP A 9 -9.07 -21.53 11.02
CA ASP A 9 -8.21 -22.70 10.86
C ASP A 9 -7.34 -22.69 9.57
N TYR A 10 -7.57 -21.76 8.66
CA TYR A 10 -6.77 -21.67 7.44
C TYR A 10 -5.62 -20.69 7.63
N ALA A 11 -4.38 -21.12 7.38
CA ALA A 11 -3.15 -20.33 7.54
C ALA A 11 -3.19 -18.96 6.83
N LEU A 12 -3.93 -18.84 5.73
CA LEU A 12 -4.15 -17.60 4.99
C LEU A 12 -4.97 -16.56 5.78
N TRP A 13 -5.84 -16.97 6.70
CA TRP A 13 -6.71 -16.08 7.45
C TRP A 13 -6.00 -15.40 8.65
N ASN A 14 -4.86 -15.89 9.06
CA ASN A 14 -4.02 -15.22 10.07
C ASN A 14 -3.40 -13.91 9.55
N PHE A 15 -3.31 -13.73 8.23
CA PHE A 15 -2.80 -12.50 7.60
C PHE A 15 -3.89 -11.47 7.31
N TYR A 16 -5.17 -11.85 7.41
CA TYR A 16 -6.27 -11.08 6.88
C TYR A 16 -7.40 -10.91 7.90
N ALA A 17 -7.75 -9.66 8.23
CA ALA A 17 -8.88 -9.34 9.10
C ALA A 17 -10.17 -9.14 8.30
N PHE A 18 -11.27 -9.66 8.79
CA PHE A 18 -12.62 -9.53 8.18
C PHE A 18 -13.57 -8.73 9.08
N ASP A 19 -13.10 -7.62 9.63
CA ASP A 19 -13.84 -6.77 10.55
C ASP A 19 -14.82 -5.83 9.84
N SER A 20 -15.82 -5.32 10.56
CA SER A 20 -16.74 -4.30 10.05
C SER A 20 -16.01 -3.01 9.66
N LEU A 21 -14.93 -2.66 10.38
CA LEU A 21 -14.06 -1.54 10.08
C LEU A 21 -13.31 -1.74 8.76
N ALA A 22 -12.71 -2.92 8.56
CA ALA A 22 -12.04 -3.27 7.31
C ALA A 22 -13.01 -3.24 6.12
N ARG A 23 -14.24 -3.73 6.32
CA ARG A 23 -15.32 -3.66 5.31
C ARG A 23 -15.67 -2.24 4.91
N PHE A 24 -15.78 -1.35 5.90
CA PHE A 24 -16.05 0.07 5.65
C PHE A 24 -14.94 0.73 4.80
N TYR A 25 -13.67 0.56 5.18
CA TYR A 25 -12.54 1.13 4.43
C TYR A 25 -12.41 0.54 3.03
N LYS A 26 -12.68 -0.75 2.85
CA LYS A 26 -12.70 -1.38 1.51
C LYS A 26 -13.81 -0.80 0.63
N GLY A 27 -15.01 -0.65 1.17
CA GLY A 27 -16.12 -0.03 0.46
C GLY A 27 -15.79 1.42 0.07
N PHE A 28 -15.20 2.18 0.99
CA PHE A 28 -14.76 3.55 0.74
C PHE A 28 -13.69 3.62 -0.36
N ALA A 29 -12.64 2.78 -0.28
CA ALA A 29 -11.58 2.71 -1.29
C ALA A 29 -12.15 2.37 -2.68
N LEU A 30 -13.09 1.44 -2.75
CA LEU A 30 -13.73 1.04 -3.99
C LEU A 30 -14.57 2.17 -4.60
N VAL A 31 -15.36 2.88 -3.80
CA VAL A 31 -16.15 4.03 -4.26
C VAL A 31 -15.22 5.14 -4.77
N CYS A 32 -14.16 5.48 -4.02
CA CYS A 32 -13.17 6.47 -4.46
C CYS A 32 -12.51 6.06 -5.76
N THR A 33 -12.14 4.80 -5.92
CA THR A 33 -11.50 4.31 -7.15
C THR A 33 -12.45 4.38 -8.34
N ILE A 34 -13.72 4.01 -8.16
CA ILE A 34 -14.72 4.16 -9.22
C ILE A 34 -14.84 5.63 -9.65
N LEU A 35 -14.92 6.56 -8.70
CA LEU A 35 -14.99 7.99 -9.00
C LEU A 35 -13.74 8.48 -9.76
N VAL A 36 -12.54 8.06 -9.33
CA VAL A 36 -11.28 8.40 -10.00
C VAL A 36 -11.26 7.86 -11.43
N VAL A 37 -11.65 6.60 -11.63
CA VAL A 37 -11.72 6.00 -12.97
C VAL A 37 -12.72 6.73 -13.85
N LEU A 38 -13.91 7.06 -13.33
CA LEU A 38 -14.92 7.83 -14.09
C LEU A 38 -14.41 9.21 -14.49
N MET A 39 -13.77 9.93 -13.56
CA MET A 39 -13.16 11.25 -13.87
C MET A 39 -12.01 11.12 -14.88
N SER A 40 -11.28 10.01 -14.86
CA SER A 40 -10.17 9.76 -15.78
C SER A 40 -10.63 9.50 -17.22
N LEU A 41 -11.89 9.15 -17.45
CA LEU A 41 -12.42 8.94 -18.81
C LEU A 41 -12.33 10.21 -19.67
N ASP A 42 -12.61 11.38 -19.11
CA ASP A 42 -12.47 12.66 -19.81
C ASP A 42 -11.02 13.00 -20.15
N TYR A 43 -10.07 12.46 -19.37
CA TYR A 43 -8.64 12.69 -19.56
C TYR A 43 -8.05 11.87 -20.73
N ARG A 44 -8.79 10.92 -21.28
CA ARG A 44 -8.35 10.03 -22.38
C ARG A 44 -7.82 10.82 -23.60
N SER A 45 -8.46 11.92 -23.97
CA SER A 45 -8.06 12.75 -25.11
C SER A 45 -6.71 13.47 -24.89
N ILE A 46 -6.38 13.79 -23.66
CA ILE A 46 -5.10 14.38 -23.28
C ILE A 46 -4.02 13.30 -23.22
N LEU A 47 -4.35 12.15 -22.64
CA LEU A 47 -3.45 11.03 -22.50
C LEU A 47 -2.91 10.55 -23.86
N SER A 48 -3.77 10.45 -24.87
CA SER A 48 -3.39 10.04 -26.24
C SER A 48 -2.39 10.99 -26.93
N ARG A 49 -2.28 12.25 -26.48
CA ARG A 49 -1.30 13.22 -27.02
C ARG A 49 0.11 13.03 -26.44
N PHE A 50 0.22 12.42 -25.27
CA PHE A 50 1.48 12.25 -24.52
C PHE A 50 1.96 10.80 -24.44
N THR A 51 1.16 9.84 -24.89
CA THR A 51 1.55 8.45 -25.09
C THR A 51 1.92 8.22 -26.55
N ASP A 52 2.95 7.42 -26.81
CA ASP A 52 3.62 7.28 -28.12
C ASP A 52 2.82 6.43 -29.14
N ASP A 53 1.70 5.87 -28.74
CA ASP A 53 1.00 4.89 -29.52
C ASP A 53 -0.07 5.53 -30.41
N GLN A 54 0.34 5.97 -31.61
CA GLN A 54 -0.60 6.22 -32.71
C GLN A 54 -1.25 4.92 -33.24
N GLU A 55 -0.73 3.75 -32.88
CA GLU A 55 -1.18 2.45 -33.39
C GLU A 55 -1.85 1.52 -32.37
N SER A 56 -1.80 1.79 -31.07
CA SER A 56 -2.44 0.89 -30.10
C SER A 56 -3.31 1.63 -29.08
N GLU A 57 -4.58 1.23 -29.03
CA GLU A 57 -5.50 1.55 -27.93
C GLU A 57 -4.98 1.00 -26.57
N ASN A 58 -3.86 0.26 -26.57
CA ASN A 58 -3.33 -0.46 -25.41
C ASN A 58 -2.74 0.45 -24.33
N GLY A 59 -2.10 1.57 -24.68
CA GLY A 59 -1.50 2.48 -23.70
C GLY A 59 -2.48 3.17 -22.77
N THR A 60 -3.71 3.38 -23.22
CA THR A 60 -4.78 3.95 -22.38
C THR A 60 -5.33 2.93 -21.37
N GLY A 61 -5.33 1.64 -21.69
CA GLY A 61 -5.78 0.58 -20.80
C GLY A 61 -4.90 0.44 -19.56
N GLU A 62 -3.59 0.56 -19.72
CA GLU A 62 -2.62 0.52 -18.62
C GLU A 62 -2.89 1.64 -17.60
N TYR A 63 -3.20 2.86 -18.06
CA TYR A 63 -3.52 3.99 -17.20
C TYR A 63 -4.73 3.71 -16.31
N PHE A 64 -5.78 3.08 -16.84
CA PHE A 64 -6.99 2.75 -16.06
C PHE A 64 -6.79 1.55 -15.14
N ALA A 65 -5.83 0.67 -15.41
CA ALA A 65 -5.49 -0.45 -14.54
C ALA A 65 -4.78 0.00 -13.25
N LEU A 66 -3.96 1.05 -13.31
CA LEU A 66 -3.17 1.52 -12.16
C LEU A 66 -4.03 1.90 -10.94
N PRO A 67 -5.11 2.70 -11.04
CA PRO A 67 -5.98 2.98 -9.90
C PRO A 67 -6.61 1.72 -9.28
N VAL A 68 -6.86 0.68 -10.10
CA VAL A 68 -7.40 -0.59 -9.61
C VAL A 68 -6.36 -1.34 -8.78
N PHE A 69 -5.09 -1.35 -9.20
CA PHE A 69 -3.99 -1.91 -8.39
C PHE A 69 -3.80 -1.15 -7.06
N ALA A 70 -3.86 0.19 -7.10
CA ALA A 70 -3.82 1.00 -5.88
C ALA A 70 -4.99 0.66 -4.95
N CYS A 71 -6.21 0.50 -5.49
CA CYS A 71 -7.38 0.06 -4.74
C CYS A 71 -7.14 -1.30 -4.07
N ALA A 72 -6.60 -2.28 -4.79
CA ALA A 72 -6.29 -3.59 -4.25
C ALA A 72 -5.29 -3.50 -3.08
N GLY A 73 -4.25 -2.68 -3.19
CA GLY A 73 -3.31 -2.40 -2.11
C GLY A 73 -3.98 -1.76 -0.90
N MET A 74 -4.82 -0.74 -1.09
CA MET A 74 -5.59 -0.11 0.00
C MET A 74 -6.54 -1.10 0.68
N MET A 75 -7.22 -1.95 -0.09
CA MET A 75 -8.11 -2.98 0.46
C MET A 75 -7.35 -4.04 1.25
N TRP A 76 -6.15 -4.40 0.80
CA TRP A 76 -5.28 -5.32 1.53
C TRP A 76 -4.78 -4.68 2.82
N MET A 77 -4.29 -3.45 2.75
CA MET A 77 -3.82 -2.70 3.92
C MET A 77 -4.91 -2.58 5.01
N ALA A 78 -6.16 -2.31 4.62
CA ALA A 78 -7.30 -2.25 5.54
C ALA A 78 -7.59 -3.58 6.26
N SER A 79 -7.05 -4.70 5.81
CA SER A 79 -7.22 -6.03 6.37
C SER A 79 -5.94 -6.67 6.90
N ALA A 80 -4.82 -5.98 6.83
CA ALA A 80 -3.54 -6.53 7.29
C ALA A 80 -3.57 -6.78 8.80
N LYS A 81 -3.23 -8.00 9.22
CA LYS A 81 -3.08 -8.40 10.64
C LYS A 81 -1.62 -8.39 11.09
N ASP A 82 -0.69 -8.23 10.20
CA ASP A 82 0.74 -8.23 10.48
C ASP A 82 1.46 -7.04 9.83
N LEU A 83 2.63 -6.71 10.36
CA LEU A 83 3.47 -5.62 9.86
C LEU A 83 4.01 -5.88 8.46
N ALA A 84 4.32 -7.15 8.11
CA ALA A 84 4.83 -7.51 6.80
C ALA A 84 3.74 -7.37 5.73
N GLY A 85 2.52 -7.86 6.00
CA GLY A 85 1.37 -7.70 5.12
C GLY A 85 0.97 -6.25 4.92
N ALA A 86 1.01 -5.43 5.99
CA ALA A 86 0.77 -3.99 5.90
C ALA A 86 1.84 -3.30 5.02
N PHE A 87 3.11 -3.67 5.19
CA PHE A 87 4.21 -3.18 4.37
C PHE A 87 4.02 -3.50 2.88
N VAL A 88 3.76 -4.78 2.54
CA VAL A 88 3.56 -5.20 1.15
C VAL A 88 2.35 -4.50 0.51
N ALA A 89 1.27 -4.34 1.27
CA ALA A 89 0.09 -3.62 0.80
C ALA A 89 0.40 -2.14 0.52
N LEU A 90 1.17 -1.49 1.38
CA LEU A 90 1.62 -0.11 1.21
C LEU A 90 2.53 0.01 -0.01
N GLU A 91 3.48 -0.91 -0.21
CA GLU A 91 4.35 -0.91 -1.37
C GLU A 91 3.59 -1.09 -2.69
N LEU A 92 2.54 -1.90 -2.71
CA LEU A 92 1.68 -2.04 -3.89
C LEU A 92 1.04 -0.70 -4.28
N VAL A 93 0.59 0.10 -3.29
CA VAL A 93 0.03 1.44 -3.51
C VAL A 93 1.11 2.40 -4.01
N THR A 94 2.27 2.45 -3.33
CA THR A 94 3.34 3.41 -3.64
C THR A 94 3.95 3.17 -5.01
N ILE A 95 4.26 1.91 -5.37
CA ILE A 95 4.77 1.54 -6.70
C ILE A 95 3.77 1.95 -7.79
N THR A 96 2.49 1.72 -7.55
CA THR A 96 1.43 2.12 -8.48
C THR A 96 1.44 3.64 -8.71
N PHE A 97 1.61 4.44 -7.65
CA PHE A 97 1.70 5.89 -7.77
C PHE A 97 2.99 6.36 -8.44
N TYR A 98 4.12 5.69 -8.24
CA TYR A 98 5.36 6.02 -8.97
C TYR A 98 5.16 5.90 -10.48
N ILE A 99 4.52 4.81 -10.91
CA ILE A 99 4.21 4.59 -12.33
C ILE A 99 3.22 5.63 -12.83
N LEU A 100 2.18 5.93 -12.05
CA LEU A 100 1.13 6.88 -12.44
C LEU A 100 1.67 8.31 -12.60
N VAL A 101 2.56 8.76 -11.70
CA VAL A 101 3.21 10.08 -11.79
C VAL A 101 4.13 10.18 -13.00
N ALA A 102 4.85 9.11 -13.34
CA ALA A 102 5.76 9.04 -14.50
C ALA A 102 5.06 8.60 -15.79
N PHE A 103 3.73 8.49 -15.82
CA PHE A 103 3.00 7.85 -16.91
C PHE A 103 3.13 8.59 -18.25
N LEU A 104 3.19 9.92 -18.23
CA LEU A 104 3.30 10.75 -19.43
C LEU A 104 4.74 10.77 -19.94
N ARG A 105 5.14 9.72 -20.66
CA ARG A 105 6.55 9.49 -21.12
C ARG A 105 7.13 10.59 -21.98
N ARG A 106 6.30 11.32 -22.73
CA ARG A 106 6.74 12.47 -23.57
C ARG A 106 6.83 13.78 -22.80
N ASN A 107 6.38 13.82 -21.56
CA ASN A 107 6.45 15.01 -20.73
C ASN A 107 7.65 14.90 -19.77
N VAL A 108 8.70 15.69 -20.04
CA VAL A 108 9.91 15.74 -19.21
C VAL A 108 9.58 16.07 -17.75
N GLY A 109 8.61 16.95 -17.50
CA GLY A 109 8.14 17.27 -16.14
C GLY A 109 7.53 16.07 -15.40
N SER A 110 6.76 15.21 -16.11
CA SER A 110 6.22 13.98 -15.54
C SER A 110 7.34 12.99 -15.17
N LEU A 111 8.31 12.81 -16.05
CA LEU A 111 9.48 11.94 -15.78
C LEU A 111 10.32 12.46 -14.62
N GLU A 112 10.60 13.76 -14.58
CA GLU A 112 11.32 14.40 -13.48
C GLU A 112 10.57 14.24 -12.15
N ALA A 113 9.26 14.48 -12.13
CA ALA A 113 8.41 14.29 -10.96
C ALA A 113 8.41 12.82 -10.50
N GLY A 114 8.32 11.87 -11.44
CA GLY A 114 8.36 10.45 -11.15
C GLY A 114 9.68 10.01 -10.51
N VAL A 115 10.81 10.46 -11.04
CA VAL A 115 12.13 10.16 -10.48
C VAL A 115 12.29 10.74 -9.07
N LYS A 116 11.91 12.00 -8.86
CA LYS A 116 11.96 12.65 -7.54
C LYS A 116 11.09 11.90 -6.54
N TYR A 117 9.88 11.53 -6.95
CA TYR A 117 8.95 10.78 -6.10
C TYR A 117 9.49 9.38 -5.76
N LEU A 118 10.06 8.68 -6.74
CA LEU A 118 10.68 7.36 -6.53
C LEU A 118 11.86 7.44 -5.54
N ILE A 119 12.76 8.42 -5.68
CA ILE A 119 13.93 8.55 -4.80
C ILE A 119 13.49 8.85 -3.36
N LEU A 120 12.58 9.79 -3.16
CA LEU A 120 12.07 10.13 -1.83
C LEU A 120 11.27 8.96 -1.23
N GLY A 121 10.46 8.30 -2.03
CA GLY A 121 9.70 7.14 -1.59
C GLY A 121 10.59 5.95 -1.22
N ALA A 122 11.61 5.64 -2.02
CA ALA A 122 12.57 4.56 -1.70
C ALA A 122 13.32 4.82 -0.39
N LEU A 123 13.66 6.10 -0.11
CA LEU A 123 14.26 6.47 1.17
C LEU A 123 13.27 6.24 2.33
N SER A 124 12.02 6.69 2.19
CA SER A 124 10.93 6.49 3.14
C SER A 124 10.70 4.99 3.41
N THR A 125 10.56 4.19 2.36
CA THR A 125 10.44 2.73 2.44
C THR A 125 11.62 2.09 3.19
N GLY A 126 12.85 2.58 2.96
CA GLY A 126 14.03 2.12 3.67
C GLY A 126 13.90 2.33 5.19
N PHE A 127 13.44 3.51 5.63
CA PHE A 127 13.18 3.77 7.06
C PHE A 127 12.06 2.89 7.61
N LEU A 128 10.99 2.69 6.84
CA LEU A 128 9.87 1.85 7.24
C LEU A 128 10.29 0.40 7.48
N VAL A 129 10.99 -0.20 6.50
CA VAL A 129 11.48 -1.60 6.61
C VAL A 129 12.44 -1.73 7.78
N TYR A 130 13.36 -0.78 7.94
CA TYR A 130 14.32 -0.81 9.04
C TYR A 130 13.63 -0.67 10.41
N GLY A 131 12.60 0.19 10.49
CA GLY A 131 11.78 0.32 11.70
C GLY A 131 11.01 -0.97 12.03
N ILE A 132 10.39 -1.61 11.03
CA ILE A 132 9.71 -2.90 11.19
C ILE A 132 10.70 -3.98 11.64
N ALA A 133 11.91 -4.02 11.08
CA ALA A 133 12.96 -4.96 11.48
C ALA A 133 13.37 -4.78 12.95
N TRP A 134 13.47 -3.52 13.44
CA TRP A 134 13.72 -3.22 14.84
C TRP A 134 12.58 -3.66 15.77
N ILE A 135 11.33 -3.41 15.37
CA ILE A 135 10.15 -3.87 16.11
C ILE A 135 10.17 -5.40 16.20
N TYR A 136 10.37 -6.08 15.09
CA TYR A 136 10.45 -7.55 15.07
C TYR A 136 11.62 -8.08 15.88
N GLY A 137 12.81 -7.50 15.74
CA GLY A 137 14.01 -7.91 16.46
C GLY A 137 13.88 -7.78 17.99
N THR A 138 13.05 -6.84 18.46
CA THR A 138 12.81 -6.63 19.90
C THR A 138 11.64 -7.45 20.45
N THR A 139 10.59 -7.63 19.67
CA THR A 139 9.34 -8.27 20.12
C THR A 139 9.23 -9.74 19.71
N GLY A 140 9.99 -10.17 18.70
CA GLY A 140 9.93 -11.51 18.13
C GLY A 140 8.65 -11.83 17.35
N THR A 141 7.77 -10.83 17.12
CA THR A 141 6.50 -11.03 16.42
C THR A 141 6.22 -9.93 15.40
N MET A 142 5.66 -10.33 14.25
CA MET A 142 5.12 -9.41 13.24
C MET A 142 3.61 -9.17 13.42
N SER A 143 2.94 -10.01 14.20
CA SER A 143 1.49 -9.95 14.39
C SER A 143 1.09 -8.76 15.25
N LEU A 144 0.21 -7.90 14.71
CA LEU A 144 -0.33 -6.73 15.41
C LEU A 144 -1.10 -7.11 16.67
N SER A 145 -1.76 -8.27 16.68
CA SER A 145 -2.53 -8.77 17.84
C SER A 145 -1.61 -9.23 18.98
N ASN A 146 -0.43 -9.74 18.66
CA ASN A 146 0.52 -10.28 19.64
C ASN A 146 1.51 -9.20 20.15
N LEU A 147 1.63 -8.07 19.46
CA LEU A 147 2.52 -6.98 19.85
C LEU A 147 2.28 -6.47 21.28
N PRO A 148 1.05 -6.21 21.75
CA PRO A 148 0.83 -5.71 23.11
C PRO A 148 1.36 -6.65 24.19
N SER A 149 1.15 -7.97 24.04
CA SER A 149 1.66 -8.98 24.96
C SER A 149 3.20 -9.07 24.92
N ALA A 150 3.79 -9.03 23.73
CA ALA A 150 5.24 -9.05 23.58
C ALA A 150 5.90 -7.81 24.23
N ILE A 151 5.30 -6.63 24.06
CA ILE A 151 5.80 -5.38 24.67
C ILE A 151 5.80 -5.43 26.19
N SER A 152 4.77 -6.03 26.80
CA SER A 152 4.68 -6.11 28.28
C SER A 152 5.80 -6.96 28.93
N HIS A 153 6.45 -7.83 28.17
CA HIS A 153 7.53 -8.69 28.65
C HIS A 153 8.93 -8.20 28.27
N LEU A 154 9.07 -7.03 27.64
CA LEU A 154 10.38 -6.50 27.26
C LEU A 154 11.19 -6.02 28.44
N PRO A 155 12.48 -6.39 28.53
CA PRO A 155 13.40 -5.89 29.58
C PRO A 155 13.76 -4.42 29.37
N SER A 156 13.69 -3.91 28.14
CA SER A 156 13.96 -2.52 27.78
C SER A 156 13.09 -2.10 26.59
N THR A 157 12.45 -0.93 26.68
CA THR A 157 11.60 -0.36 25.64
C THR A 157 12.37 0.54 24.66
N THR A 158 13.63 0.89 24.96
CA THR A 158 14.43 1.83 24.13
C THR A 158 14.59 1.38 22.68
N PRO A 159 14.96 0.10 22.37
CA PRO A 159 15.07 -0.35 20.97
C PRO A 159 13.74 -0.36 20.24
N LEU A 160 12.65 -0.67 20.96
CA LEU A 160 11.29 -0.61 20.39
C LEU A 160 10.90 0.82 20.01
N LEU A 161 11.17 1.80 20.89
CA LEU A 161 10.90 3.21 20.62
C LEU A 161 11.70 3.71 19.41
N PHE A 162 12.92 3.26 19.23
CA PHE A 162 13.72 3.56 18.04
C PHE A 162 13.08 3.02 16.78
N GLY A 163 12.62 1.75 16.78
CA GLY A 163 11.89 1.16 15.67
C GLY A 163 10.61 1.92 15.32
N ILE A 164 9.82 2.28 16.34
CA ILE A 164 8.59 3.08 16.16
C ILE A 164 8.92 4.47 15.61
N ALA A 165 9.97 5.11 16.08
CA ALA A 165 10.40 6.42 15.57
C ALA A 165 10.76 6.35 14.06
N LEU A 166 11.43 5.30 13.63
CA LEU A 166 11.76 5.07 12.21
C LEU A 166 10.49 4.88 11.36
N VAL A 167 9.52 4.11 11.86
CA VAL A 167 8.22 3.92 11.17
C VAL A 167 7.44 5.23 11.10
N LEU A 168 7.54 6.10 12.10
CA LEU A 168 6.85 7.41 12.11
C LEU A 168 7.52 8.45 11.21
N ILE A 169 8.82 8.32 10.96
CA ILE A 169 9.57 9.21 10.06
C ILE A 169 9.35 8.82 8.59
N ALA A 170 9.10 7.54 8.35
CA ALA A 170 8.86 7.01 7.02
C ALA A 170 7.56 7.50 6.40
#